data_223aa9b81b003df4cd8db3544fda0b2d
#
_entry.id   223aa9b81b003df4cd8db3544fda0b2d
#
_cell.length_a   1.000
_cell.length_b   1.000
_cell.length_c   1.000
_cell.angle_alpha   90.00
_cell.angle_beta   90.00
_cell.angle_gamma   90.00
#
_symmetry.space_group_name_H-M   'P 1'
#
loop_
_entity.id
_entity.type
_entity.pdbx_description
1 polymer ?
#
loop_
_entity_poly.entity_id
_entity_poly.type
_entity_poly.pdbx_seq_one_letter_code
_entity_poly.pdbx_strand_id
1 'polypeptide(L)'
;QVTLARAMAALSLWQKIKLAWHLITSRDPISKEDVERCKQKDLIAEMLAQMTGDFPKLYEIIVKERDAYLARSLRLAAIPREVTDPDGGFHFEPTVIVGVVGIGHVQGIIDNWEKDIDIQEIMRMPPKSTAFGYIKKIFKASMGVFMAWSCYRVLRWTGCLNFIPALPLTR
;
A
#
# COMPACT_ATOMS: atom_id res chain seq x y z
N GLN A 1 7.04 3.71 -3.55
CA GLN A 1 6.54 4.33 -2.30
C GLN A 1 5.14 4.94 -2.49
N VAL A 2 4.85 5.60 -3.62
CA VAL A 2 3.54 6.23 -3.88
C VAL A 2 2.41 5.20 -3.88
N THR A 3 2.56 4.10 -4.61
CA THR A 3 1.54 3.03 -4.71
C THR A 3 1.16 2.46 -3.34
N LEU A 4 2.15 2.17 -2.48
CA LEU A 4 1.89 1.66 -1.13
C LEU A 4 1.18 2.69 -0.25
N ALA A 5 1.58 3.97 -0.34
CA ALA A 5 0.93 5.05 0.40
C ALA A 5 -0.54 5.22 -0.04
N ARG A 6 -0.82 5.17 -1.34
CA ARG A 6 -2.18 5.23 -1.91
C ARG A 6 -3.01 4.02 -1.48
N ALA A 7 -2.46 2.81 -1.60
CA ALA A 7 -3.12 1.58 -1.18
C ALA A 7 -3.49 1.61 0.30
N MET A 8 -2.57 2.01 1.17
CA MET A 8 -2.85 2.16 2.60
C MET A 8 -3.85 3.27 2.91
N ALA A 9 -3.86 4.36 2.14
CA ALA A 9 -4.84 5.43 2.34
C ALA A 9 -6.25 5.01 1.91
N ALA A 10 -6.38 4.21 0.87
CA ALA A 10 -7.67 3.75 0.33
C ALA A 10 -8.37 2.69 1.20
N LEU A 11 -7.62 1.97 2.05
CA LEU A 11 -8.19 0.97 2.95
C LEU A 11 -8.83 1.60 4.18
N SER A 12 -10.02 1.13 4.56
CA SER A 12 -10.64 1.46 5.84
C SER A 12 -9.84 0.89 7.02
N LEU A 13 -10.07 1.40 8.23
CA LEU A 13 -9.38 0.90 9.43
C LEU A 13 -9.61 -0.61 9.64
N TRP A 14 -10.85 -1.07 9.41
CA TRP A 14 -11.21 -2.48 9.54
C TRP A 14 -10.48 -3.35 8.50
N GLN A 15 -10.40 -2.89 7.26
CA GLN A 15 -9.65 -3.58 6.20
C GLN A 15 -8.15 -3.66 6.49
N LYS A 16 -7.58 -2.62 7.11
CA LYS A 16 -6.18 -2.64 7.57
C LYS A 16 -5.96 -3.68 8.66
N ILE A 17 -6.87 -3.79 9.62
CA ILE A 17 -6.81 -4.80 10.68
C ILE A 17 -6.95 -6.21 10.09
N LYS A 18 -7.92 -6.41 9.18
CA LYS A 18 -8.12 -7.70 8.48
C LYS A 18 -6.87 -8.09 7.70
N LEU A 19 -6.29 -7.16 6.95
CA LEU A 19 -5.04 -7.40 6.18
C LEU A 19 -3.87 -7.75 7.10
N ALA A 20 -3.67 -6.97 8.18
CA ALA A 20 -2.63 -7.24 9.16
C ALA A 20 -2.80 -8.62 9.83
N TRP A 21 -4.04 -8.97 10.18
CA TRP A 21 -4.36 -10.28 10.74
C TRP A 21 -4.01 -11.42 9.78
N HIS A 22 -4.42 -11.29 8.50
CA HIS A 22 -4.05 -12.25 7.47
C HIS A 22 -2.53 -12.40 7.34
N LEU A 23 -1.78 -11.31 7.27
CA LEU A 23 -0.32 -11.34 7.18
C LEU A 23 0.37 -12.00 8.38
N ILE A 24 -0.19 -11.85 9.59
CA ILE A 24 0.34 -12.47 10.81
C ILE A 24 0.00 -13.97 10.86
N THR A 25 -1.20 -14.34 10.39
CA THR A 25 -1.72 -15.70 10.47
C THR A 25 -1.23 -16.57 9.31
N SER A 26 -1.00 -15.98 8.13
CA SER A 26 -0.46 -16.68 6.95
C SER A 26 1.05 -16.90 7.10
N ARG A 27 1.42 -17.93 7.84
CA ARG A 27 2.83 -18.33 8.07
C ARG A 27 3.22 -19.58 7.32
N ASP A 28 2.39 -20.07 6.42
CA ASP A 28 2.69 -21.27 5.68
C ASP A 28 3.89 -21.03 4.76
N PRO A 29 4.95 -21.86 4.87
CA PRO A 29 6.10 -21.74 3.99
C PRO A 29 5.64 -22.02 2.55
N ILE A 30 5.95 -21.11 1.65
CA ILE A 30 5.66 -21.26 0.21
C ILE A 30 6.48 -22.44 -0.30
N SER A 31 5.81 -23.50 -0.78
CA SER A 31 6.45 -24.67 -1.33
C SER A 31 6.97 -24.39 -2.75
N LYS A 32 7.92 -25.22 -3.21
CA LYS A 32 8.39 -25.12 -4.61
C LYS A 32 7.25 -25.44 -5.59
N GLU A 33 6.36 -26.34 -5.21
CA GLU A 33 5.18 -26.73 -5.97
C GLU A 33 4.21 -25.55 -6.12
N ASP A 34 4.04 -24.72 -5.09
CA ASP A 34 3.19 -23.52 -5.14
C ASP A 34 3.78 -22.48 -6.09
N VAL A 35 5.10 -22.33 -6.11
CA VAL A 35 5.77 -21.43 -7.06
C VAL A 35 5.60 -21.91 -8.51
N GLU A 36 5.69 -23.21 -8.76
CA GLU A 36 5.46 -23.76 -10.10
C GLU A 36 3.99 -23.60 -10.54
N ARG A 37 3.05 -23.81 -9.64
CA ARG A 37 1.61 -23.54 -9.89
C ARG A 37 1.36 -22.07 -10.18
N CYS A 38 2.02 -21.16 -9.48
CA CYS A 38 1.90 -19.71 -9.71
C CYS A 38 2.38 -19.26 -11.10
N LYS A 39 3.14 -20.07 -11.83
CA LYS A 39 3.52 -19.80 -13.23
C LYS A 39 2.39 -20.07 -14.24
N GLN A 40 1.33 -20.77 -13.82
CA GLN A 40 0.16 -21.04 -14.67
C GLN A 40 -0.73 -19.81 -14.71
N LYS A 41 -1.13 -19.39 -15.91
CA LYS A 41 -1.99 -18.21 -16.13
C LYS A 41 -3.30 -18.27 -15.35
N ASP A 42 -3.87 -19.46 -15.24
CA ASP A 42 -5.16 -19.70 -14.60
C ASP A 42 -5.11 -19.41 -13.09
N LEU A 43 -4.03 -19.81 -12.42
CA LEU A 43 -3.87 -19.55 -10.99
C LEU A 43 -3.67 -18.05 -10.69
N ILE A 44 -2.92 -17.34 -11.55
CA ILE A 44 -2.76 -15.90 -11.43
C ILE A 44 -4.11 -15.20 -11.58
N ALA A 45 -4.94 -15.61 -12.55
CA ALA A 45 -6.28 -15.07 -12.73
C ALA A 45 -7.18 -15.32 -11.51
N GLU A 46 -7.10 -16.51 -10.92
CA GLU A 46 -7.84 -16.86 -9.70
C GLU A 46 -7.39 -16.02 -8.49
N MET A 47 -6.09 -15.87 -8.28
CA MET A 47 -5.53 -15.01 -7.21
C MET A 47 -5.95 -13.55 -7.38
N LEU A 48 -5.93 -13.03 -8.61
CA LEU A 48 -6.38 -11.67 -8.92
C LEU A 48 -7.89 -11.52 -8.68
N ALA A 49 -8.69 -12.53 -9.03
CA ALA A 49 -10.13 -12.55 -8.77
C ALA A 49 -10.44 -12.55 -7.27
N GLN A 50 -9.73 -13.37 -6.49
CA GLN A 50 -9.86 -13.41 -5.04
C GLN A 50 -9.47 -12.07 -4.40
N MET A 51 -8.37 -11.46 -4.83
CA MET A 51 -7.93 -10.15 -4.38
C MET A 51 -8.96 -9.05 -4.72
N THR A 52 -9.63 -9.16 -5.86
CA THR A 52 -10.72 -8.25 -6.26
C THR A 52 -11.94 -8.39 -5.34
N GLY A 53 -12.28 -9.63 -4.92
CA GLY A 53 -13.39 -9.88 -3.99
C GLY A 53 -13.11 -9.35 -2.58
N ASP A 54 -11.95 -9.68 -2.02
CA ASP A 54 -11.61 -9.33 -0.63
C ASP A 54 -11.19 -7.86 -0.45
N PHE A 55 -10.41 -7.32 -1.38
CA PHE A 55 -9.82 -5.98 -1.29
C PHE A 55 -9.88 -5.24 -2.66
N PRO A 56 -11.05 -4.87 -3.17
CA PRO A 56 -11.19 -4.33 -4.52
C PRO A 56 -10.37 -3.04 -4.73
N LYS A 57 -10.32 -2.16 -3.75
CA LYS A 57 -9.52 -0.93 -3.82
C LYS A 57 -8.01 -1.20 -3.84
N LEU A 58 -7.57 -2.25 -3.16
CA LEU A 58 -6.18 -2.66 -3.16
C LEU A 58 -5.76 -3.20 -4.53
N TYR A 59 -6.61 -4.04 -5.13
CA TYR A 59 -6.42 -4.54 -6.48
C TYR A 59 -6.36 -3.39 -7.51
N GLU A 60 -7.27 -2.42 -7.41
CA GLU A 60 -7.29 -1.26 -8.29
C GLU A 60 -5.96 -0.50 -8.26
N ILE A 61 -5.44 -0.19 -7.07
CA ILE A 61 -4.22 0.60 -6.92
C ILE A 61 -2.96 -0.20 -7.21
N ILE A 62 -2.87 -1.46 -6.75
CA ILE A 62 -1.64 -2.25 -6.88
C ILE A 62 -1.51 -2.86 -8.27
N VAL A 63 -2.62 -3.22 -8.93
CA VAL A 63 -2.60 -3.89 -10.23
C VAL A 63 -2.99 -2.91 -11.33
N LYS A 64 -4.26 -2.43 -11.36
CA LYS A 64 -4.78 -1.64 -12.48
C LYS A 64 -4.06 -0.31 -12.70
N GLU A 65 -3.78 0.47 -11.65
CA GLU A 65 -3.03 1.72 -11.79
C GLU A 65 -1.59 1.46 -12.28
N ARG A 66 -0.98 0.36 -11.87
CA ARG A 66 0.35 -0.03 -12.35
C ARG A 66 0.33 -0.48 -13.80
N ASP A 67 -0.69 -1.22 -14.22
CA ASP A 67 -0.87 -1.63 -15.62
C ASP A 67 -0.99 -0.40 -16.52
N ALA A 68 -1.83 0.55 -16.12
CA ALA A 68 -2.02 1.82 -16.80
C ALA A 68 -0.70 2.62 -16.89
N TYR A 69 0.03 2.72 -15.78
CA TYR A 69 1.34 3.39 -15.74
C TYR A 69 2.36 2.71 -16.67
N LEU A 70 2.43 1.38 -16.65
CA LEU A 70 3.35 0.60 -17.48
C LEU A 70 3.00 0.77 -18.96
N ALA A 71 1.72 0.67 -19.33
CA ALA A 71 1.26 0.88 -20.72
C ALA A 71 1.67 2.27 -21.24
N ARG A 72 1.39 3.32 -20.46
CA ARG A 72 1.75 4.69 -20.84
C ARG A 72 3.26 4.90 -20.93
N SER A 73 4.02 4.32 -19.99
CA SER A 73 5.49 4.43 -19.98
C SER A 73 6.13 3.74 -21.19
N LEU A 74 5.64 2.57 -21.56
CA LEU A 74 6.10 1.85 -22.75
C LEU A 74 5.76 2.62 -24.04
N ARG A 75 4.54 3.19 -24.13
CA ARG A 75 4.15 4.04 -25.29
C ARG A 75 5.03 5.27 -25.41
N LEU A 76 5.31 5.96 -24.31
CA LEU A 76 6.18 7.12 -24.31
C LEU A 76 7.61 6.77 -24.72
N ALA A 77 8.12 5.63 -24.29
CA ALA A 77 9.44 5.14 -24.70
C ALA A 77 9.49 4.75 -26.20
N ALA A 78 8.37 4.27 -26.74
CA ALA A 78 8.25 3.84 -28.13
C ALA A 78 7.99 5.00 -29.13
N ILE A 79 7.93 6.24 -28.69
CA ILE A 79 7.80 7.38 -29.59
C ILE A 79 8.98 7.40 -30.57
N PRO A 80 8.73 7.54 -31.89
CA PRO A 80 9.78 7.63 -32.87
C PRO A 80 10.78 8.75 -32.54
N ARG A 81 12.05 8.45 -32.72
CA ARG A 81 13.11 9.42 -32.47
C ARG A 81 13.31 10.30 -33.70
N GLU A 82 13.37 11.59 -33.49
CA GLU A 82 13.79 12.54 -34.53
C GLU A 82 15.32 12.45 -34.69
N VAL A 83 15.76 12.17 -35.92
CA VAL A 83 17.18 12.09 -36.29
C VAL A 83 17.47 13.16 -37.33
N THR A 84 18.56 13.89 -37.13
CA THR A 84 19.02 14.92 -38.06
C THR A 84 19.95 14.28 -39.08
N ASP A 85 19.63 14.41 -40.36
CA ASP A 85 20.49 13.97 -41.44
C ASP A 85 21.73 14.85 -41.59
N PRO A 86 22.86 14.33 -42.15
CA PRO A 86 24.04 15.11 -42.42
C PRO A 86 23.79 16.31 -43.33
N ASP A 87 22.77 16.22 -44.17
CA ASP A 87 22.36 17.29 -45.13
C ASP A 87 21.42 18.33 -44.47
N GLY A 88 21.18 18.25 -43.16
CA GLY A 88 20.33 19.18 -42.41
C GLY A 88 18.84 18.87 -42.49
N GLY A 89 18.44 17.75 -43.03
CA GLY A 89 17.08 17.20 -42.99
C GLY A 89 16.74 16.56 -41.64
N PHE A 90 15.45 16.32 -41.45
CA PHE A 90 14.96 15.56 -40.30
C PHE A 90 14.12 14.38 -40.76
N HIS A 91 14.34 13.21 -40.16
CA HIS A 91 13.47 12.07 -40.36
C HIS A 91 13.15 11.40 -39.00
N PHE A 92 12.04 10.65 -38.94
CA PHE A 92 11.64 9.90 -37.76
C PHE A 92 12.03 8.45 -37.91
N GLU A 93 12.87 7.95 -37.00
CA GLU A 93 13.19 6.54 -36.91
C GLU A 93 12.25 5.81 -35.97
N PRO A 94 11.66 4.67 -36.37
CA PRO A 94 10.85 3.86 -35.49
C PRO A 94 11.70 3.29 -34.36
N THR A 95 11.21 3.43 -33.11
CA THR A 95 11.87 2.90 -31.94
C THR A 95 11.28 1.54 -31.56
N VAL A 96 12.14 0.52 -31.42
CA VAL A 96 11.74 -0.80 -30.94
C VAL A 96 12.07 -0.90 -29.46
N ILE A 97 11.06 -1.16 -28.62
CA ILE A 97 11.20 -1.30 -27.18
C ILE A 97 10.89 -2.73 -26.76
N VAL A 98 11.78 -3.31 -25.95
CA VAL A 98 11.56 -4.61 -25.30
C VAL A 98 11.33 -4.37 -23.81
N GLY A 99 10.11 -4.60 -23.35
CA GLY A 99 9.73 -4.48 -21.95
C GLY A 99 9.76 -5.83 -21.25
N VAL A 100 10.44 -5.92 -20.10
CA VAL A 100 10.39 -7.09 -19.20
C VAL A 100 9.44 -6.79 -18.05
N VAL A 101 8.31 -7.48 -18.02
CA VAL A 101 7.24 -7.24 -17.05
C VAL A 101 6.78 -8.55 -16.41
N GLY A 102 6.19 -8.46 -15.21
CA GLY A 102 5.56 -9.62 -14.57
C GLY A 102 4.34 -10.09 -15.37
N ILE A 103 4.15 -11.40 -15.47
CA ILE A 103 3.09 -12.03 -16.28
C ILE A 103 1.68 -11.51 -15.93
N GLY A 104 1.42 -11.18 -14.65
CA GLY A 104 0.14 -10.65 -14.19
C GLY A 104 -0.19 -9.24 -14.70
N HIS A 105 0.80 -8.50 -15.23
CA HIS A 105 0.60 -7.15 -15.78
C HIS A 105 0.39 -7.14 -17.30
N VAL A 106 0.72 -8.24 -18.00
CA VAL A 106 0.71 -8.28 -19.47
C VAL A 106 -0.67 -7.94 -20.03
N GLN A 107 -1.72 -8.60 -19.53
CA GLN A 107 -3.08 -8.35 -20.02
C GLN A 107 -3.51 -6.92 -19.74
N GLY A 108 -3.25 -6.42 -18.52
CA GLY A 108 -3.59 -5.05 -18.15
C GLY A 108 -2.86 -3.99 -18.97
N ILE A 109 -1.61 -4.25 -19.39
CA ILE A 109 -0.87 -3.37 -20.30
C ILE A 109 -1.55 -3.34 -21.68
N ILE A 110 -1.94 -4.50 -22.23
CA ILE A 110 -2.63 -4.61 -23.51
C ILE A 110 -3.97 -3.84 -23.46
N ASP A 111 -4.76 -4.07 -22.42
CA ASP A 111 -6.07 -3.44 -22.25
C ASP A 111 -6.02 -1.91 -22.09
N ASN A 112 -4.87 -1.39 -21.67
CA ASN A 112 -4.64 0.04 -21.48
C ASN A 112 -3.78 0.67 -22.58
N TRP A 113 -3.36 -0.09 -23.59
CA TRP A 113 -2.38 0.37 -24.58
C TRP A 113 -2.85 1.61 -25.34
N GLU A 114 -4.10 1.68 -25.74
CA GLU A 114 -4.65 2.79 -26.52
C GLU A 114 -5.31 3.88 -25.71
N LYS A 115 -5.45 3.69 -24.38
CA LYS A 115 -6.11 4.66 -23.53
C LYS A 115 -5.21 5.87 -23.28
N ASP A 116 -5.82 7.04 -23.26
CA ASP A 116 -5.14 8.23 -22.75
C ASP A 116 -5.22 8.25 -21.23
N ILE A 117 -4.05 8.09 -20.59
CA ILE A 117 -3.94 7.90 -19.15
C ILE A 117 -3.22 9.10 -18.55
N ASP A 118 -3.86 9.78 -17.61
CA ASP A 118 -3.23 10.83 -16.82
C ASP A 118 -2.35 10.21 -15.72
N ILE A 119 -1.05 10.18 -16.02
CA ILE A 119 -0.05 9.68 -15.04
C ILE A 119 0.00 10.57 -13.80
N GLN A 120 -0.28 11.86 -13.89
CA GLN A 120 -0.19 12.78 -12.75
C GLN A 120 -1.22 12.43 -11.68
N GLU A 121 -2.41 11.99 -12.08
CA GLU A 121 -3.43 11.53 -11.16
C GLU A 121 -2.99 10.27 -10.41
N ILE A 122 -2.43 9.28 -11.14
CA ILE A 122 -1.92 8.03 -10.57
C ILE A 122 -0.75 8.28 -9.62
N MET A 123 0.11 9.26 -9.91
CA MET A 123 1.27 9.59 -9.10
C MET A 123 0.97 10.54 -7.95
N ARG A 124 -0.25 11.10 -7.86
CA ARG A 124 -0.62 12.04 -6.81
C ARG A 124 -0.59 11.35 -5.45
N MET A 125 0.19 11.91 -4.53
CA MET A 125 0.23 11.44 -3.14
C MET A 125 -1.09 11.77 -2.43
N PRO A 126 -1.72 10.81 -1.76
CA PRO A 126 -2.90 11.10 -0.95
C PRO A 126 -2.54 12.04 0.20
N PRO A 127 -3.47 12.92 0.63
CA PRO A 127 -3.22 13.77 1.79
C PRO A 127 -2.96 12.90 3.03
N LYS A 128 -2.00 13.32 3.85
CA LYS A 128 -1.66 12.59 5.08
C LYS A 128 -2.90 12.49 5.96
N SER A 129 -3.31 11.26 6.26
CA SER A 129 -4.44 11.01 7.15
C SER A 129 -4.13 11.55 8.55
N THR A 130 -4.86 12.58 8.99
CA THR A 130 -4.80 13.13 10.34
C THR A 130 -5.27 12.12 11.39
N ALA A 131 -6.08 11.14 11.00
CA ALA A 131 -6.57 10.07 11.88
C ALA A 131 -5.43 9.28 12.55
N PHE A 132 -4.33 9.02 11.84
CA PHE A 132 -3.18 8.34 12.43
C PHE A 132 -2.50 9.15 13.54
N GLY A 133 -2.49 10.48 13.40
CA GLY A 133 -2.01 11.39 14.44
C GLY A 133 -2.86 11.33 15.72
N TYR A 134 -4.18 11.26 15.57
CA TYR A 134 -5.10 11.12 16.71
C TYR A 134 -4.97 9.76 17.39
N ILE A 135 -4.88 8.67 16.63
CA ILE A 135 -4.67 7.32 17.18
C ILE A 135 -3.37 7.26 18.00
N LYS A 136 -2.29 7.85 17.49
CA LYS A 136 -1.00 7.91 18.21
C LYS A 136 -1.09 8.72 19.50
N LYS A 137 -1.86 9.82 19.52
CA LYS A 137 -2.11 10.62 20.72
C LYS A 137 -2.94 9.86 21.74
N ILE A 138 -4.02 9.19 21.30
CA ILE A 138 -4.90 8.37 22.16
C ILE A 138 -4.09 7.22 22.76
N PHE A 139 -3.28 6.54 21.96
CA PHE A 139 -2.43 5.44 22.44
C PHE A 139 -1.41 5.90 23.49
N LYS A 140 -0.75 7.06 23.29
CA LYS A 140 0.15 7.63 24.29
C LYS A 140 -0.58 8.01 25.58
N ALA A 141 -1.77 8.59 25.46
CA ALA A 141 -2.58 8.95 26.63
C ALA A 141 -3.03 7.70 27.40
N SER A 142 -3.51 6.67 26.71
CA SER A 142 -3.93 5.42 27.35
C SER A 142 -2.78 4.69 28.04
N MET A 143 -1.58 4.70 27.44
CA MET A 143 -0.36 4.16 28.04
C MET A 143 0.01 4.93 29.31
N GLY A 144 -0.10 6.26 29.29
CA GLY A 144 0.15 7.10 30.47
C GLY A 144 -0.81 6.81 31.62
N VAL A 145 -2.11 6.69 31.31
CA VAL A 145 -3.15 6.31 32.29
C VAL A 145 -2.90 4.91 32.85
N PHE A 146 -2.54 3.96 32.00
CA PHE A 146 -2.22 2.59 32.44
C PHE A 146 -1.00 2.55 33.35
N MET A 147 0.06 3.30 33.04
CA MET A 147 1.24 3.39 33.91
C MET A 147 0.91 4.03 35.24
N ALA A 148 0.15 5.14 35.24
CA ALA A 148 -0.27 5.81 36.46
C ALA A 148 -1.15 4.90 37.36
N TRP A 149 -2.09 4.17 36.74
CA TRP A 149 -2.90 3.18 37.41
C TRP A 149 -2.08 2.02 38.02
N SER A 150 -1.13 1.51 37.25
CA SER A 150 -0.21 0.45 37.67
C SER A 150 0.65 0.90 38.86
N CYS A 151 1.23 2.10 38.78
CA CYS A 151 1.98 2.73 39.88
C CYS A 151 1.11 2.90 41.14
N TYR A 152 -0.12 3.39 40.97
CA TYR A 152 -1.06 3.53 42.07
C TYR A 152 -1.38 2.19 42.73
N ARG A 153 -1.59 1.14 41.94
CA ARG A 153 -1.84 -0.23 42.47
C ARG A 153 -0.64 -0.75 43.25
N VAL A 154 0.58 -0.57 42.75
CA VAL A 154 1.81 -0.99 43.43
C VAL A 154 2.00 -0.21 44.73
N LEU A 155 1.85 1.13 44.74
CA LEU A 155 1.98 1.97 45.90
C LEU A 155 0.92 1.63 47.00
N ARG A 156 -0.29 1.30 46.56
CA ARG A 156 -1.36 0.84 47.49
C ARG A 156 -1.04 -0.55 48.06
N TRP A 157 -0.44 -1.44 47.26
CA TRP A 157 -0.11 -2.80 47.74
C TRP A 157 1.10 -2.80 48.68
N THR A 158 2.06 -1.91 48.47
CA THR A 158 3.24 -1.74 49.34
C THR A 158 2.95 -0.92 50.63
N GLY A 159 1.74 -0.45 50.83
CA GLY A 159 1.35 0.31 52.03
C GLY A 159 1.90 1.75 52.11
N CYS A 160 2.66 2.20 51.09
CA CYS A 160 3.22 3.57 51.07
C CYS A 160 2.18 4.70 51.08
N LEU A 161 0.95 4.43 50.66
CA LEU A 161 -0.14 5.43 50.67
C LEU A 161 -0.85 5.59 52.01
N ASN A 162 -0.60 4.73 53.00
CA ASN A 162 -1.18 4.89 54.36
C ASN A 162 -0.53 6.02 55.16
N PHE A 163 0.45 6.71 54.57
CA PHE A 163 1.17 7.81 55.26
C PHE A 163 0.69 9.23 54.82
N ILE A 164 -0.35 9.34 54.04
CA ILE A 164 -0.92 10.64 53.67
C ILE A 164 -1.99 10.97 54.72
N PRO A 165 -1.72 11.91 55.65
CA PRO A 165 -2.75 12.34 56.60
C PRO A 165 -3.91 12.98 55.81
N ALA A 166 -5.13 12.56 56.15
CA ALA A 166 -6.36 13.14 55.58
C ALA A 166 -6.31 14.66 55.79
N LEU A 167 -6.33 15.45 54.73
CA LEU A 167 -6.52 16.90 54.80
C LEU A 167 -7.87 17.18 55.49
N PRO A 168 -7.87 17.96 56.58
CA PRO A 168 -9.12 18.32 57.21
C PRO A 168 -9.91 19.23 56.29
N LEU A 169 -11.06 18.76 55.82
CA LEU A 169 -12.07 19.59 55.20
C LEU A 169 -12.60 20.53 56.27
N THR A 170 -12.06 21.75 56.36
CA THR A 170 -12.66 22.80 57.13
C THR A 170 -13.99 23.22 56.50
N ARG A 171 -15.04 23.13 57.29
CA ARG A 171 -16.37 23.67 57.05
C ARG A 171 -16.35 25.18 56.93
#